data_8faab1787f4b9b8c1f22d9579d6318d9
#
_entry.id   8faab1787f4b9b8c1f22d9579d6318d9
#
_cell.length_a   1.000
_cell.length_b   1.000
_cell.length_c   1.000
_cell.angle_alpha   90.00
_cell.angle_beta   90.00
_cell.angle_gamma   90.00
#
_symmetry.space_group_name_H-M   'P 1'
#
loop_
_entity.id
_entity.type
_entity.pdbx_description
1 polymer ?
#
loop_
_entity_poly.entity_id
_entity_poly.type
_entity_poly.pdbx_seq_one_letter_code
_entity_poly.pdbx_strand_id
1 'polypeptide(L)'
;MLLHGFAEDGDVWKYQLEDLAAGYLVIVPDLPGSGRSDMTDDMSIEGMALCIKKIIDHELPSNASLAEGGITMIGHSMGGYITLAFANKYPGLLAGFGLFHSTAFADTEEKKATRRRGIAFIQTHGSYEFIRQSTPNLFTEEFRIKNDIEVEKMMAQYGHFNPAALVAYYEAMIQRPNLTSVLQSFKKPILFIIGKQDKAIPFEDSMKQCHLPQMASVQILEKAAHMGMWEEKEKSSRALLSFLRYIPQFNRH
;
A
#
# COMPACT_ATOMS: atom_id res chain seq x y z
N MET A 1 8.06 -3.54 7.28
CA MET A 1 6.80 -2.81 7.59
C MET A 1 5.84 -2.95 6.42
N LEU A 2 4.54 -3.18 6.70
CA LEU A 2 3.49 -3.30 5.69
C LEU A 2 2.45 -2.20 5.91
N LEU A 3 2.17 -1.42 4.88
CA LEU A 3 1.18 -0.34 4.91
C LEU A 3 -0.02 -0.72 4.05
N HIS A 4 -1.21 -0.62 4.62
CA HIS A 4 -2.46 -0.93 3.93
C HIS A 4 -2.92 0.21 3.01
N GLY A 5 -3.97 -0.01 2.22
CA GLY A 5 -4.54 0.94 1.28
C GLY A 5 -5.70 1.76 1.84
N PHE A 6 -6.44 2.37 0.90
CA PHE A 6 -7.64 3.16 1.17
C PHE A 6 -8.80 2.26 1.62
N ALA A 7 -9.49 2.67 2.68
CA ALA A 7 -10.61 1.92 3.26
C ALA A 7 -10.26 0.49 3.71
N GLU A 8 -9.06 0.31 4.21
CA GLU A 8 -8.50 -0.93 4.75
C GLU A 8 -7.90 -0.66 6.14
N ASP A 9 -7.47 -1.71 6.80
CA ASP A 9 -6.64 -1.71 8.00
C ASP A 9 -5.52 -2.76 7.88
N GLY A 10 -4.77 -2.98 8.94
CA GLY A 10 -3.66 -3.94 8.96
C GLY A 10 -4.06 -5.38 8.63
N ASP A 11 -5.31 -5.76 8.84
CA ASP A 11 -5.82 -7.11 8.58
C ASP A 11 -5.83 -7.48 7.09
N VAL A 12 -5.68 -6.50 6.19
CA VAL A 12 -5.56 -6.78 4.75
C VAL A 12 -4.36 -7.69 4.45
N TRP A 13 -3.34 -7.69 5.31
CA TRP A 13 -2.11 -8.47 5.20
C TRP A 13 -2.15 -9.84 5.89
N LYS A 14 -3.30 -10.26 6.44
CA LYS A 14 -3.42 -11.46 7.29
C LYS A 14 -2.81 -12.74 6.69
N TYR A 15 -2.89 -12.90 5.36
CA TYR A 15 -2.35 -14.09 4.68
C TYR A 15 -0.83 -14.08 4.48
N GLN A 16 -0.19 -12.91 4.64
CA GLN A 16 1.26 -12.76 4.50
C GLN A 16 1.98 -12.76 5.85
N LEU A 17 1.24 -12.49 6.93
CA LEU A 17 1.85 -12.28 8.26
C LEU A 17 2.56 -13.52 8.80
N GLU A 18 1.96 -14.70 8.70
CA GLU A 18 2.55 -15.94 9.21
C GLU A 18 3.89 -16.25 8.53
N ASP A 19 3.89 -16.19 7.20
CA ASP A 19 5.10 -16.46 6.40
C ASP A 19 6.22 -15.46 6.69
N LEU A 20 5.88 -14.18 6.85
CA LEU A 20 6.85 -13.12 7.09
C LEU A 20 7.37 -13.13 8.53
N ALA A 21 6.48 -13.33 9.50
CA ALA A 21 6.84 -13.31 10.93
C ALA A 21 7.72 -14.51 11.32
N ALA A 22 7.75 -15.57 10.53
CA ALA A 22 8.66 -16.69 10.74
C ALA A 22 10.15 -16.32 10.66
N GLY A 23 10.50 -15.22 9.99
CA GLY A 23 11.89 -14.83 9.79
C GLY A 23 12.20 -13.33 9.98
N TYR A 24 11.17 -12.51 10.21
CA TYR A 24 11.33 -11.05 10.27
C TYR A 24 10.48 -10.44 11.38
N LEU A 25 10.93 -9.32 11.95
CA LEU A 25 10.06 -8.43 12.71
C LEU A 25 9.13 -7.71 11.74
N VAL A 26 7.82 -7.98 11.86
CA VAL A 26 6.80 -7.40 10.98
C VAL A 26 6.00 -6.35 11.75
N ILE A 27 6.03 -5.12 11.26
CA ILE A 27 5.24 -3.99 11.80
C ILE A 27 4.14 -3.68 10.79
N VAL A 28 2.88 -3.73 11.24
CA VAL A 28 1.70 -3.49 10.41
C VAL A 28 0.82 -2.47 11.15
N PRO A 29 1.06 -1.18 10.95
CA PRO A 29 0.24 -0.16 11.60
C PRO A 29 -1.12 -0.02 10.91
N ASP A 30 -2.15 0.29 11.69
CA ASP A 30 -3.34 0.93 11.16
C ASP A 30 -2.98 2.39 10.86
N LEU A 31 -3.18 2.85 9.62
CA LEU A 31 -2.92 4.23 9.22
C LEU A 31 -3.86 5.20 9.96
N PRO A 32 -3.48 6.48 10.14
CA PRO A 32 -4.35 7.46 10.80
C PRO A 32 -5.78 7.47 10.23
N GLY A 33 -6.77 7.23 11.08
CA GLY A 33 -8.18 7.13 10.70
C GLY A 33 -8.66 5.74 10.27
N SER A 34 -7.79 4.73 10.30
CA SER A 34 -8.11 3.32 9.99
C SER A 34 -8.08 2.45 11.23
N GLY A 35 -8.86 1.35 11.21
CA GLY A 35 -8.82 0.31 12.23
C GLY A 35 -8.95 0.88 13.63
N ARG A 36 -7.89 0.76 14.44
CA ARG A 36 -7.82 1.26 15.83
C ARG A 36 -7.10 2.60 15.96
N SER A 37 -6.67 3.20 14.85
CA SER A 37 -5.95 4.48 14.84
C SER A 37 -6.90 5.66 14.64
N ASP A 38 -6.78 6.66 15.51
CA ASP A 38 -7.48 7.92 15.35
C ASP A 38 -6.95 8.70 14.14
N MET A 39 -7.75 9.65 13.64
CA MET A 39 -7.30 10.64 12.68
C MET A 39 -6.28 11.59 13.32
N THR A 40 -5.36 12.11 12.53
CA THR A 40 -4.40 13.14 12.93
C THR A 40 -4.75 14.48 12.30
N ASP A 41 -4.15 15.57 12.80
CA ASP A 41 -4.39 16.92 12.26
C ASP A 41 -3.92 17.04 10.80
N ASP A 42 -2.88 16.30 10.43
CA ASP A 42 -2.37 16.26 9.05
C ASP A 42 -2.63 14.88 8.42
N MET A 43 -3.72 14.79 7.66
CA MET A 43 -4.12 13.60 6.91
C MET A 43 -3.55 13.55 5.49
N SER A 44 -2.63 14.44 5.13
CA SER A 44 -1.93 14.37 3.83
C SER A 44 -1.07 13.10 3.73
N ILE A 45 -0.69 12.72 2.51
CA ILE A 45 0.23 11.57 2.29
C ILE A 45 1.54 11.79 3.05
N GLU A 46 2.06 13.03 3.06
CA GLU A 46 3.27 13.42 3.78
C GLU A 46 3.09 13.39 5.30
N GLY A 47 1.92 13.82 5.82
CA GLY A 47 1.55 13.75 7.24
C GLY A 47 1.47 12.30 7.72
N MET A 48 0.84 11.42 6.95
CA MET A 48 0.81 9.98 7.23
C MET A 48 2.21 9.36 7.19
N ALA A 49 3.07 9.75 6.23
CA ALA A 49 4.46 9.30 6.20
C ALA A 49 5.25 9.76 7.45
N LEU A 50 4.95 10.93 7.99
CA LEU A 50 5.54 11.38 9.27
C LEU A 50 5.04 10.55 10.45
N CYS A 51 3.77 10.14 10.48
CA CYS A 51 3.26 9.22 11.50
C CYS A 51 4.00 7.87 11.44
N ILE A 52 4.22 7.34 10.23
CA ILE A 52 5.03 6.13 10.04
C ILE A 52 6.46 6.31 10.58
N LYS A 53 7.07 7.49 10.35
CA LYS A 53 8.40 7.79 10.93
C LYS A 53 8.39 7.73 12.46
N LYS A 54 7.36 8.30 13.11
CA LYS A 54 7.22 8.27 14.58
C LYS A 54 7.04 6.82 15.11
N ILE A 55 6.28 5.99 14.41
CA ILE A 55 6.14 4.57 14.77
C ILE A 55 7.50 3.87 14.69
N ILE A 56 8.26 4.09 13.63
CA ILE A 56 9.60 3.51 13.48
C ILE A 56 10.52 3.95 14.62
N ASP A 57 10.52 5.23 14.97
CA ASP A 57 11.35 5.75 16.06
C ASP A 57 10.98 5.19 17.44
N HIS A 58 9.70 4.85 17.62
CA HIS A 58 9.21 4.25 18.87
C HIS A 58 9.51 2.76 18.95
N GLU A 59 9.22 2.02 17.88
CA GLU A 59 9.32 0.55 17.85
C GLU A 59 10.77 0.05 17.71
N LEU A 60 11.64 0.84 17.10
CA LEU A 60 13.04 0.50 16.90
C LEU A 60 13.89 1.38 17.83
N PRO A 61 14.35 0.86 18.97
CA PRO A 61 15.16 1.61 19.91
C PRO A 61 16.43 2.14 19.22
N SER A 62 16.89 3.31 19.66
CA SER A 62 18.05 4.05 19.12
C SER A 62 19.35 3.23 19.08
N ASN A 63 19.43 2.12 19.84
CA ASN A 63 20.53 1.18 19.91
C ASN A 63 20.32 -0.09 19.07
N ALA A 64 19.09 -0.32 18.59
CA ALA A 64 18.90 -1.33 17.57
C ALA A 64 19.62 -0.76 16.36
N SER A 65 20.84 -1.24 16.18
CA SER A 65 21.59 -0.98 14.98
C SER A 65 20.67 -1.24 13.80
N LEU A 66 20.10 -0.17 13.21
CA LEU A 66 19.72 -0.20 11.78
C LEU A 66 20.99 -0.47 10.97
N ALA A 67 21.99 -1.01 11.70
CA ALA A 67 23.40 -1.05 11.47
C ALA A 67 23.79 -1.75 10.20
N GLU A 68 22.92 -2.47 9.55
CA GLU A 68 23.32 -3.17 8.33
C GLU A 68 22.24 -3.26 7.25
N GLY A 69 21.31 -2.33 7.18
CA GLY A 69 20.41 -2.38 6.03
C GLY A 69 19.19 -1.46 6.06
N GLY A 70 18.68 -1.09 7.24
CA GLY A 70 17.46 -0.29 7.32
C GLY A 70 16.19 -1.15 7.25
N ILE A 71 15.04 -0.48 7.09
CA ILE A 71 13.70 -1.07 7.06
C ILE A 71 13.30 -1.36 5.62
N THR A 72 12.68 -2.51 5.38
CA THR A 72 11.93 -2.73 4.15
C THR A 72 10.49 -2.31 4.37
N MET A 73 9.97 -1.42 3.52
CA MET A 73 8.61 -0.90 3.60
C MET A 73 7.83 -1.30 2.35
N ILE A 74 6.70 -1.98 2.52
CA ILE A 74 5.83 -2.39 1.42
C ILE A 74 4.49 -1.68 1.61
N GLY A 75 4.04 -0.93 0.60
CA GLY A 75 2.77 -0.23 0.64
C GLY A 75 1.81 -0.74 -0.42
N HIS A 76 0.60 -1.13 0.01
CA HIS A 76 -0.50 -1.44 -0.86
C HIS A 76 -1.25 -0.17 -1.27
N SER A 77 -1.50 0.03 -2.56
CA SER A 77 -2.35 1.12 -3.06
C SER A 77 -1.97 2.49 -2.46
N MET A 78 -2.83 3.12 -1.65
CA MET A 78 -2.54 4.36 -0.91
C MET A 78 -1.32 4.20 0.02
N GLY A 79 -1.13 3.04 0.65
CA GLY A 79 0.06 2.75 1.43
C GLY A 79 1.36 2.85 0.63
N GLY A 80 1.30 2.58 -0.68
CA GLY A 80 2.42 2.79 -1.60
C GLY A 80 2.71 4.28 -1.85
N TYR A 81 1.69 5.14 -1.86
CA TYR A 81 1.89 6.60 -1.94
C TYR A 81 2.62 7.12 -0.68
N ILE A 82 2.21 6.61 0.49
CA ILE A 82 2.86 6.92 1.78
C ILE A 82 4.29 6.40 1.80
N THR A 83 4.53 5.19 1.28
CA THR A 83 5.87 4.61 1.12
C THR A 83 6.77 5.48 0.25
N LEU A 84 6.26 6.01 -0.86
CA LEU A 84 7.01 6.91 -1.75
C LEU A 84 7.32 8.25 -1.08
N ALA A 85 6.35 8.85 -0.36
CA ALA A 85 6.58 10.07 0.41
C ALA A 85 7.62 9.84 1.52
N PHE A 86 7.57 8.69 2.19
CA PHE A 86 8.57 8.28 3.17
C PHE A 86 9.96 8.12 2.53
N ALA A 87 10.06 7.41 1.39
CA ALA A 87 11.30 7.21 0.66
C ALA A 87 11.91 8.53 0.15
N ASN A 88 11.06 9.48 -0.24
CA ASN A 88 11.48 10.82 -0.63
C ASN A 88 12.13 11.59 0.53
N LYS A 89 11.54 11.50 1.72
CA LYS A 89 11.95 12.30 2.88
C LYS A 89 13.03 11.62 3.73
N TYR A 90 13.00 10.29 3.83
CA TYR A 90 13.85 9.49 4.71
C TYR A 90 14.54 8.31 3.99
N PRO A 91 15.17 8.52 2.81
CA PRO A 91 15.71 7.41 2.01
C PRO A 91 16.77 6.59 2.74
N GLY A 92 17.51 7.22 3.66
CA GLY A 92 18.55 6.56 4.46
C GLY A 92 18.03 5.50 5.42
N LEU A 93 16.76 5.58 5.83
CA LEU A 93 16.15 4.61 6.76
C LEU A 93 15.68 3.33 6.08
N LEU A 94 15.56 3.34 4.76
CA LEU A 94 15.06 2.19 4.01
C LEU A 94 16.21 1.32 3.50
N ALA A 95 16.07 0.00 3.64
CA ALA A 95 16.87 -1.02 2.97
C ALA A 95 16.40 -1.30 1.54
N GLY A 96 15.13 -1.07 1.30
CA GLY A 96 14.39 -1.19 0.06
C GLY A 96 12.92 -0.90 0.31
N PHE A 97 12.14 -0.76 -0.75
CA PHE A 97 10.70 -0.63 -0.60
C PHE A 97 9.93 -1.33 -1.71
N GLY A 98 8.64 -1.53 -1.51
CA GLY A 98 7.76 -2.14 -2.51
C GLY A 98 6.48 -1.36 -2.71
N LEU A 99 6.05 -1.31 -3.97
CA LEU A 99 4.76 -0.82 -4.41
C LEU A 99 3.90 -2.04 -4.78
N PHE A 100 2.94 -2.34 -3.91
CA PHE A 100 1.99 -3.42 -4.09
C PHE A 100 0.70 -2.82 -4.65
N HIS A 101 0.38 -3.08 -5.92
CA HIS A 101 -0.75 -2.46 -6.62
C HIS A 101 -0.79 -0.94 -6.45
N SER A 102 0.36 -0.28 -6.67
CA SER A 102 0.50 1.15 -6.43
C SER A 102 1.30 1.85 -7.53
N THR A 103 1.33 3.17 -7.50
CA THR A 103 1.98 3.98 -8.52
C THR A 103 2.66 5.22 -7.96
N ALA A 104 3.76 5.64 -8.61
CA ALA A 104 4.44 6.89 -8.31
C ALA A 104 3.87 8.10 -9.09
N PHE A 105 2.99 7.87 -10.05
CA PHE A 105 2.34 8.95 -10.80
C PHE A 105 1.31 9.69 -9.94
N ALA A 106 1.19 10.99 -10.15
CA ALA A 106 0.04 11.76 -9.64
C ALA A 106 -1.25 11.29 -10.33
N ASP A 107 -2.39 11.55 -9.69
CA ASP A 107 -3.69 11.33 -10.33
C ASP A 107 -3.87 12.22 -11.56
N THR A 108 -4.41 11.66 -12.62
CA THR A 108 -4.93 12.43 -13.77
C THR A 108 -6.16 13.24 -13.33
N GLU A 109 -6.50 14.28 -14.08
CA GLU A 109 -7.71 15.06 -13.77
C GLU A 109 -8.99 14.22 -13.79
N GLU A 110 -9.07 13.21 -14.67
CA GLU A 110 -10.18 12.26 -14.68
C GLU A 110 -10.25 11.44 -13.37
N LYS A 111 -9.11 10.97 -12.90
CA LYS A 111 -9.01 10.21 -11.63
C LYS A 111 -9.35 11.09 -10.43
N LYS A 112 -8.87 12.34 -10.41
CA LYS A 112 -9.25 13.34 -9.40
C LYS A 112 -10.76 13.62 -9.41
N ALA A 113 -11.35 13.76 -10.60
CA ALA A 113 -12.81 13.94 -10.73
C ALA A 113 -13.57 12.73 -10.20
N THR A 114 -13.09 11.51 -10.44
CA THR A 114 -13.68 10.28 -9.89
C THR A 114 -13.62 10.27 -8.36
N ARG A 115 -12.47 10.65 -7.77
CA ARG A 115 -12.37 10.75 -6.29
C ARG A 115 -13.30 11.83 -5.71
N ARG A 116 -13.45 12.99 -6.37
CA ARG A 116 -14.42 14.02 -5.94
C ARG A 116 -15.85 13.50 -5.95
N ARG A 117 -16.24 12.71 -6.97
CA ARG A 117 -17.55 12.03 -6.96
C ARG A 117 -17.68 11.04 -5.81
N GLY A 118 -16.61 10.31 -5.50
CA GLY A 118 -16.57 9.42 -4.33
C GLY A 118 -16.74 10.16 -3.01
N ILE A 119 -16.07 11.31 -2.84
CA ILE A 119 -16.24 12.19 -1.67
C ILE A 119 -17.71 12.61 -1.53
N ALA A 120 -18.31 13.14 -2.59
CA ALA A 120 -19.71 13.55 -2.57
C ALA A 120 -20.66 12.38 -2.24
N PHE A 121 -20.37 11.19 -2.77
CA PHE A 121 -21.13 9.98 -2.47
C PHE A 121 -21.02 9.59 -0.99
N ILE A 122 -19.81 9.56 -0.43
CA ILE A 122 -19.56 9.24 0.99
C ILE A 122 -20.29 10.23 1.90
N GLN A 123 -20.22 11.55 1.59
CA GLN A 123 -20.88 12.59 2.36
C GLN A 123 -22.41 12.47 2.32
N THR A 124 -22.98 11.95 1.24
CA THR A 124 -24.43 11.82 1.06
C THR A 124 -24.98 10.49 1.60
N HIS A 125 -24.25 9.38 1.39
CA HIS A 125 -24.74 8.03 1.63
C HIS A 125 -23.99 7.28 2.74
N GLY A 126 -22.89 7.84 3.23
CA GLY A 126 -22.04 7.23 4.26
C GLY A 126 -21.07 6.18 3.71
N SER A 127 -20.21 5.69 4.63
CA SER A 127 -19.15 4.74 4.32
C SER A 127 -19.67 3.36 3.92
N TYR A 128 -20.73 2.87 4.57
CA TYR A 128 -21.28 1.54 4.30
C TYR A 128 -21.69 1.37 2.83
N GLU A 129 -22.51 2.29 2.32
CA GLU A 129 -22.97 2.24 0.93
C GLU A 129 -21.81 2.41 -0.06
N PHE A 130 -20.85 3.27 0.27
CA PHE A 130 -19.66 3.44 -0.53
C PHE A 130 -18.82 2.15 -0.61
N ILE A 131 -18.52 1.52 0.51
CA ILE A 131 -17.74 0.28 0.61
C ILE A 131 -18.47 -0.85 -0.13
N ARG A 132 -19.77 -0.98 0.07
CA ARG A 132 -20.60 -2.00 -0.60
C ARG A 132 -20.55 -1.90 -2.13
N GLN A 133 -20.45 -0.69 -2.68
CA GLN A 133 -20.36 -0.48 -4.12
C GLN A 133 -18.94 -0.57 -4.66
N SER A 134 -17.93 -0.13 -3.90
CA SER A 134 -16.56 -0.03 -4.38
C SER A 134 -15.74 -1.30 -4.19
N THR A 135 -15.87 -1.98 -3.03
CA THR A 135 -15.04 -3.14 -2.68
C THR A 135 -15.11 -4.29 -3.69
N PRO A 136 -16.29 -4.68 -4.24
CA PRO A 136 -16.35 -5.74 -5.24
C PRO A 136 -15.50 -5.46 -6.49
N ASN A 137 -15.30 -4.20 -6.85
CA ASN A 137 -14.53 -3.80 -8.02
C ASN A 137 -13.01 -3.92 -7.83
N LEU A 138 -12.54 -4.16 -6.61
CA LEU A 138 -11.14 -4.39 -6.29
C LEU A 138 -10.68 -5.82 -6.59
N PHE A 139 -11.62 -6.75 -6.78
CA PHE A 139 -11.37 -8.16 -7.04
C PHE A 139 -11.68 -8.55 -8.48
N THR A 140 -11.06 -9.62 -8.95
CA THR A 140 -11.49 -10.27 -10.20
C THR A 140 -12.89 -10.89 -10.04
N GLU A 141 -13.61 -11.02 -11.15
CA GLU A 141 -14.92 -11.66 -11.15
C GLU A 141 -14.84 -13.13 -10.67
N GLU A 142 -13.79 -13.83 -11.13
CA GLU A 142 -13.56 -15.22 -10.73
C GLU A 142 -13.38 -15.35 -9.20
N PHE A 143 -12.59 -14.47 -8.59
CA PHE A 143 -12.38 -14.48 -7.14
C PHE A 143 -13.67 -14.19 -6.38
N ARG A 144 -14.43 -13.16 -6.80
CA ARG A 144 -15.71 -12.80 -6.17
C ARG A 144 -16.73 -13.93 -6.17
N ILE A 145 -16.84 -14.68 -7.28
CA ILE A 145 -17.78 -15.78 -7.39
C ILE A 145 -17.38 -16.95 -6.50
N LYS A 146 -16.07 -17.24 -6.41
CA LYS A 146 -15.55 -18.36 -5.61
C LYS A 146 -15.45 -18.07 -4.11
N ASN A 147 -15.33 -16.79 -3.74
CA ASN A 147 -15.04 -16.35 -2.37
C ASN A 147 -16.03 -15.24 -1.93
N ASP A 148 -17.28 -15.34 -2.35
CA ASP A 148 -18.33 -14.34 -2.08
C ASP A 148 -18.46 -14.04 -0.59
N ILE A 149 -18.49 -15.07 0.27
CA ILE A 149 -18.56 -14.93 1.72
C ILE A 149 -17.39 -14.13 2.29
N GLU A 150 -16.19 -14.29 1.71
CA GLU A 150 -14.99 -13.60 2.17
C GLU A 150 -15.00 -12.12 1.77
N VAL A 151 -15.48 -11.83 0.57
CA VAL A 151 -15.70 -10.46 0.09
C VAL A 151 -16.80 -9.76 0.88
N GLU A 152 -17.89 -10.45 1.19
CA GLU A 152 -18.98 -9.92 2.04
C GLU A 152 -18.49 -9.61 3.46
N LYS A 153 -17.69 -10.50 4.06
CA LYS A 153 -17.10 -10.24 5.38
C LYS A 153 -16.19 -9.03 5.37
N MET A 154 -15.40 -8.83 4.32
CA MET A 154 -14.59 -7.62 4.15
C MET A 154 -15.46 -6.36 4.05
N MET A 155 -16.54 -6.39 3.25
CA MET A 155 -17.46 -5.26 3.15
C MET A 155 -18.14 -4.97 4.49
N ALA A 156 -18.52 -5.98 5.25
CA ALA A 156 -19.10 -5.81 6.58
C ALA A 156 -18.10 -5.20 7.57
N GLN A 157 -16.85 -5.68 7.57
CA GLN A 157 -15.77 -5.17 8.44
C GLN A 157 -15.51 -3.69 8.16
N TYR A 158 -15.30 -3.33 6.89
CA TYR A 158 -14.93 -1.97 6.52
C TYR A 158 -16.14 -1.03 6.31
N GLY A 159 -17.34 -1.55 6.27
CA GLY A 159 -18.56 -0.74 6.13
C GLY A 159 -18.77 0.27 7.26
N HIS A 160 -18.16 0.06 8.42
CA HIS A 160 -18.21 0.97 9.58
C HIS A 160 -17.05 1.97 9.62
N PHE A 161 -16.29 2.09 8.54
CA PHE A 161 -15.18 3.02 8.45
C PHE A 161 -15.64 4.47 8.70
N ASN A 162 -14.82 5.28 9.36
CA ASN A 162 -15.13 6.68 9.60
C ASN A 162 -15.28 7.44 8.25
N PRO A 163 -16.45 7.99 7.92
CA PRO A 163 -16.63 8.71 6.65
C PRO A 163 -15.67 9.90 6.49
N ALA A 164 -15.35 10.59 7.59
CA ALA A 164 -14.41 11.72 7.54
C ALA A 164 -13.00 11.27 7.18
N ALA A 165 -12.55 10.09 7.64
CA ALA A 165 -11.26 9.53 7.27
C ALA A 165 -11.22 9.15 5.78
N LEU A 166 -12.28 8.54 5.23
CA LEU A 166 -12.37 8.23 3.80
C LEU A 166 -12.31 9.49 2.93
N VAL A 167 -12.99 10.55 3.33
CA VAL A 167 -12.95 11.85 2.65
C VAL A 167 -11.53 12.42 2.69
N ALA A 168 -10.91 12.46 3.87
CA ALA A 168 -9.55 12.97 4.04
C ALA A 168 -8.52 12.18 3.20
N TYR A 169 -8.65 10.86 3.13
CA TYR A 169 -7.80 10.03 2.27
C TYR A 169 -7.98 10.36 0.79
N TYR A 170 -9.20 10.54 0.32
CA TYR A 170 -9.42 10.95 -1.07
C TYR A 170 -8.82 12.32 -1.37
N GLU A 171 -8.97 13.29 -0.47
CA GLU A 171 -8.35 14.61 -0.60
C GLU A 171 -6.82 14.52 -0.64
N ALA A 172 -6.21 13.73 0.25
CA ALA A 172 -4.78 13.47 0.26
C ALA A 172 -4.29 12.86 -1.07
N MET A 173 -5.03 11.89 -1.59
CA MET A 173 -4.70 11.25 -2.87
C MET A 173 -4.85 12.19 -4.07
N ILE A 174 -5.85 13.09 -4.07
CA ILE A 174 -6.03 14.12 -5.12
C ILE A 174 -4.84 15.10 -5.14
N GLN A 175 -4.32 15.44 -3.98
CA GLN A 175 -3.27 16.46 -3.83
C GLN A 175 -1.85 15.90 -4.00
N ARG A 176 -1.65 14.58 -3.91
CA ARG A 176 -0.31 14.00 -3.94
C ARG A 176 0.45 14.35 -5.22
N PRO A 177 1.74 14.67 -5.12
CA PRO A 177 2.58 14.97 -6.28
C PRO A 177 2.94 13.69 -7.07
N ASN A 178 3.49 13.88 -8.26
CA ASN A 178 4.21 12.85 -9.00
C ASN A 178 5.57 12.62 -8.30
N LEU A 179 5.84 11.37 -7.89
CA LEU A 179 7.06 10.95 -7.22
C LEU A 179 7.90 9.94 -8.04
N THR A 180 7.78 9.96 -9.36
CA THR A 180 8.62 9.13 -10.23
C THR A 180 10.12 9.43 -10.09
N SER A 181 10.47 10.67 -9.70
CA SER A 181 11.85 11.04 -9.37
C SER A 181 12.42 10.24 -8.20
N VAL A 182 11.60 9.82 -7.25
CA VAL A 182 12.01 8.94 -6.15
C VAL A 182 12.44 7.58 -6.68
N LEU A 183 11.68 7.02 -7.63
CA LEU A 183 12.04 5.75 -8.26
C LEU A 183 13.39 5.83 -8.98
N GLN A 184 13.69 6.95 -9.63
CA GLN A 184 14.95 7.17 -10.37
C GLN A 184 16.14 7.42 -9.45
N SER A 185 15.92 8.12 -8.34
CA SER A 185 16.99 8.56 -7.44
C SER A 185 17.33 7.57 -6.33
N PHE A 186 16.39 6.69 -5.96
CA PHE A 186 16.60 5.72 -4.90
C PHE A 186 17.60 4.63 -5.32
N LYS A 187 18.66 4.45 -4.52
CA LYS A 187 19.82 3.62 -4.88
C LYS A 187 19.73 2.16 -4.42
N LYS A 188 18.66 1.80 -3.73
CA LYS A 188 18.44 0.47 -3.18
C LYS A 188 17.29 -0.23 -3.92
N PRO A 189 17.10 -1.55 -3.73
CA PRO A 189 16.10 -2.31 -4.48
C PRO A 189 14.65 -1.81 -4.28
N ILE A 190 13.87 -1.82 -5.35
CA ILE A 190 12.43 -1.53 -5.35
C ILE A 190 11.67 -2.74 -5.89
N LEU A 191 10.64 -3.17 -5.16
CA LEU A 191 9.72 -4.23 -5.57
C LEU A 191 8.47 -3.63 -6.18
N PHE A 192 8.02 -4.20 -7.29
CA PHE A 192 6.69 -3.95 -7.85
C PHE A 192 5.90 -5.26 -7.84
N ILE A 193 4.73 -5.28 -7.19
CA ILE A 193 3.76 -6.36 -7.30
C ILE A 193 2.54 -5.79 -8.01
N ILE A 194 2.19 -6.39 -9.16
CA ILE A 194 1.28 -5.82 -10.13
C ILE A 194 0.21 -6.86 -10.49
N GLY A 195 -1.06 -6.48 -10.34
CA GLY A 195 -2.20 -7.28 -10.79
C GLY A 195 -2.47 -7.08 -12.28
N LYS A 196 -2.58 -8.18 -13.01
CA LYS A 196 -2.85 -8.14 -14.45
C LYS A 196 -4.22 -7.57 -14.78
N GLN A 197 -5.18 -7.73 -13.86
CA GLN A 197 -6.57 -7.32 -14.02
C GLN A 197 -6.94 -6.12 -13.14
N ASP A 198 -5.93 -5.44 -12.60
CA ASP A 198 -6.13 -4.28 -11.72
C ASP A 198 -6.72 -3.09 -12.52
N LYS A 199 -7.92 -2.65 -12.10
CA LYS A 199 -8.63 -1.50 -12.67
C LYS A 199 -8.37 -0.21 -11.89
N ALA A 200 -7.94 -0.31 -10.63
CA ALA A 200 -7.61 0.84 -9.81
C ALA A 200 -6.23 1.41 -10.17
N ILE A 201 -5.25 0.53 -10.40
CA ILE A 201 -3.92 0.86 -10.93
C ILE A 201 -3.70 0.04 -12.20
N PRO A 202 -4.03 0.56 -13.38
CA PRO A 202 -3.95 -0.19 -14.62
C PRO A 202 -2.58 -0.81 -14.87
N PHE A 203 -2.58 -2.04 -15.38
CA PHE A 203 -1.36 -2.81 -15.64
C PHE A 203 -0.35 -2.04 -16.47
N GLU A 204 -0.80 -1.38 -17.53
CA GLU A 204 0.04 -0.58 -18.43
C GLU A 204 0.70 0.60 -17.70
N ASP A 205 -0.01 1.24 -16.76
CA ASP A 205 0.56 2.34 -15.97
C ASP A 205 1.58 1.83 -14.96
N SER A 206 1.33 0.65 -14.37
CA SER A 206 2.30 -0.02 -13.52
C SER A 206 3.58 -0.37 -14.29
N MET A 207 3.46 -0.89 -15.50
CA MET A 207 4.62 -1.23 -16.34
C MET A 207 5.44 -0.02 -16.76
N LYS A 208 4.81 1.16 -16.97
CA LYS A 208 5.52 2.41 -17.32
C LYS A 208 6.50 2.88 -16.24
N GLN A 209 6.34 2.46 -14.99
CA GLN A 209 7.22 2.89 -13.90
C GLN A 209 8.30 1.86 -13.52
N CYS A 210 8.15 0.59 -13.90
CA CYS A 210 9.07 -0.48 -13.49
C CYS A 210 10.50 -0.33 -14.01
N HIS A 211 10.72 0.40 -15.09
CA HIS A 211 12.04 0.64 -15.68
C HIS A 211 12.75 1.88 -15.12
N LEU A 212 12.08 2.67 -14.26
CA LEU A 212 12.65 3.91 -13.72
C LEU A 212 13.73 3.66 -12.65
N PRO A 213 13.59 2.66 -11.73
CA PRO A 213 14.61 2.37 -10.75
C PRO A 213 15.87 1.75 -11.37
N GLN A 214 17.03 1.96 -10.74
CA GLN A 214 18.26 1.25 -11.08
C GLN A 214 18.19 -0.25 -10.78
N MET A 215 17.40 -0.63 -9.76
CA MET A 215 17.20 -2.00 -9.32
C MET A 215 15.72 -2.23 -9.05
N ALA A 216 15.06 -2.90 -9.98
CA ALA A 216 13.65 -3.26 -9.86
C ALA A 216 13.48 -4.79 -9.79
N SER A 217 12.68 -5.24 -8.84
CA SER A 217 12.11 -6.58 -8.83
C SER A 217 10.64 -6.45 -9.21
N VAL A 218 10.19 -7.22 -10.20
CA VAL A 218 8.80 -7.13 -10.69
C VAL A 218 8.13 -8.49 -10.59
N GLN A 219 7.02 -8.54 -9.89
CA GLN A 219 6.15 -9.71 -9.81
C GLN A 219 4.78 -9.38 -10.41
N ILE A 220 4.41 -10.07 -11.47
CA ILE A 220 3.09 -9.97 -12.07
C ILE A 220 2.20 -11.08 -11.50
N LEU A 221 1.02 -10.70 -11.01
CA LEU A 221 -0.04 -11.58 -10.57
C LEU A 221 -1.08 -11.69 -11.69
N GLU A 222 -1.02 -12.78 -12.43
CA GLU A 222 -1.81 -12.96 -13.65
C GLU A 222 -3.33 -13.08 -13.41
N LYS A 223 -3.70 -13.56 -12.21
CA LYS A 223 -5.08 -13.84 -11.81
C LYS A 223 -5.58 -12.86 -10.75
N ALA A 224 -4.87 -11.76 -10.50
CA ALA A 224 -5.26 -10.77 -9.52
C ALA A 224 -5.69 -9.44 -10.17
N ALA A 225 -6.67 -8.80 -9.54
CA ALA A 225 -7.01 -7.41 -9.72
C ALA A 225 -6.22 -6.54 -8.71
N HIS A 226 -6.91 -5.78 -7.85
CA HIS A 226 -6.27 -4.86 -6.91
C HIS A 226 -5.93 -5.50 -5.56
N MET A 227 -6.48 -6.68 -5.26
CA MET A 227 -6.32 -7.36 -3.96
C MET A 227 -5.45 -8.62 -4.08
N GLY A 228 -4.31 -8.50 -4.75
CA GLY A 228 -3.43 -9.64 -5.03
C GLY A 228 -2.94 -10.39 -3.79
N MET A 229 -2.85 -9.73 -2.63
CA MET A 229 -2.52 -10.36 -1.35
C MET A 229 -3.62 -11.34 -0.87
N TRP A 230 -4.83 -11.26 -1.45
CA TRP A 230 -5.95 -12.16 -1.21
C TRP A 230 -6.16 -13.10 -2.39
N GLU A 231 -6.10 -12.59 -3.63
CA GLU A 231 -6.43 -13.32 -4.85
C GLU A 231 -5.35 -14.33 -5.25
N GLU A 232 -4.09 -13.99 -5.09
CA GLU A 232 -2.91 -14.86 -5.33
C GLU A 232 -1.97 -14.84 -4.11
N LYS A 233 -2.52 -15.18 -2.94
CA LYS A 233 -1.87 -15.03 -1.63
C LYS A 233 -0.50 -15.72 -1.54
N GLU A 234 -0.37 -16.96 -2.05
CA GLU A 234 0.89 -17.70 -1.99
C GLU A 234 1.97 -17.08 -2.91
N LYS A 235 1.58 -16.54 -4.08
CA LYS A 235 2.53 -15.83 -4.95
C LYS A 235 2.93 -14.49 -4.35
N SER A 236 1.99 -13.80 -3.73
CA SER A 236 2.25 -12.55 -3.01
C SER A 236 3.24 -12.77 -1.86
N SER A 237 3.01 -13.76 -1.00
CA SER A 237 3.95 -14.14 0.07
C SER A 237 5.33 -14.49 -0.47
N ARG A 238 5.41 -15.33 -1.52
CA ARG A 238 6.70 -15.70 -2.14
C ARG A 238 7.43 -14.50 -2.72
N ALA A 239 6.74 -13.56 -3.37
CA ALA A 239 7.35 -12.35 -3.93
C ALA A 239 7.97 -11.49 -2.83
N LEU A 240 7.23 -11.28 -1.73
CA LEU A 240 7.69 -10.54 -0.56
C LEU A 240 8.91 -11.21 0.08
N LEU A 241 8.86 -12.51 0.35
CA LEU A 241 9.97 -13.27 0.94
C LEU A 241 11.21 -13.28 0.04
N SER A 242 11.04 -13.44 -1.28
CA SER A 242 12.13 -13.39 -2.24
C SER A 242 12.83 -12.04 -2.23
N PHE A 243 12.04 -10.96 -2.21
CA PHE A 243 12.57 -9.60 -2.15
C PHE A 243 13.33 -9.34 -0.84
N LEU A 244 12.76 -9.74 0.30
CA LEU A 244 13.40 -9.59 1.61
C LEU A 244 14.72 -10.36 1.72
N ARG A 245 14.83 -11.53 1.12
CA ARG A 245 16.08 -12.32 1.06
C ARG A 245 17.14 -11.70 0.16
N TYR A 246 16.73 -10.97 -0.87
CA TYR A 246 17.62 -10.29 -1.80
C TYR A 246 18.31 -9.05 -1.18
N ILE A 247 17.59 -8.29 -0.35
CA ILE A 247 18.09 -7.04 0.26
C ILE A 247 19.39 -7.22 1.06
N PRO A 248 19.56 -8.21 1.96
CA PRO A 248 20.80 -8.39 2.70
C PRO A 248 22.00 -8.72 1.81
N GLN A 249 21.80 -9.37 0.67
CA GLN A 249 22.87 -9.69 -0.28
C GLN A 249 23.38 -8.43 -0.97
N PHE A 250 22.47 -7.48 -1.23
CA PHE A 250 22.83 -6.21 -1.84
C PHE A 250 23.63 -5.30 -0.90
N ASN A 251 23.32 -5.30 0.40
CA ASN A 251 24.00 -4.44 1.39
C ASN A 251 25.42 -4.92 1.78
N ARG A 252 25.90 -6.06 1.24
CA ARG A 252 27.24 -6.61 1.51
C ARG A 252 28.30 -6.20 0.49
N HIS A 253 27.94 -5.40 -0.49
CA HIS A 253 28.83 -4.84 -1.52
C HIS A 253 28.91 -3.31 -1.36
#